data_70d5267d6b7f1383331ec13e72ddd194
#
_entry.id   70d5267d6b7f1383331ec13e72ddd194
#
_cell.length_a   1.000
_cell.length_b   1.000
_cell.length_c   1.000
_cell.angle_alpha   90.00
_cell.angle_beta   90.00
_cell.angle_gamma   90.00
#
_symmetry.space_group_name_H-M   'P 1'
#
loop_
_entity.id
_entity.type
_entity.pdbx_description
1 polymer ?
#
loop_
_entity_poly.entity_id
_entity_poly.type
_entity_poly.pdbx_seq_one_letter_code
_entity_poly.pdbx_strand_id
1 'polypeptide(L)'
;MRILDADILSYALYDESPAHPYAWKVLEKGLLREVELYVTYTTILETCNVLYWFYRVRPLKNLLEKLKLTISGLSVVGTSLMGVNISLTENIPLGDGFLIATALEHRIPIIVSNDPHIASKAPKYGLIVENPLPKKIREKLSKWGRSRAE
;
A
#
# COMPACT_ATOMS: atom_id res chain seq x y z
N MET A 1 -6.05 -6.92 -12.50
CA MET A 1 -6.50 -5.97 -11.46
C MET A 1 -5.77 -6.23 -10.15
N ARG A 2 -5.14 -5.21 -9.63
CA ARG A 2 -4.41 -5.24 -8.35
C ARG A 2 -4.76 -4.02 -7.54
N ILE A 3 -4.82 -4.17 -6.21
CA ILE A 3 -5.01 -3.05 -5.29
C ILE A 3 -3.75 -2.89 -4.43
N LEU A 4 -3.28 -1.65 -4.30
CA LEU A 4 -2.06 -1.34 -3.55
C LEU A 4 -2.36 -1.10 -2.07
N ASP A 5 -1.50 -1.68 -1.22
CA ASP A 5 -1.41 -1.27 0.17
C ASP A 5 -0.57 0.01 0.30
N ALA A 6 -0.77 0.75 1.37
CA ALA A 6 -0.08 2.01 1.64
C ALA A 6 1.44 1.83 1.79
N ASP A 7 1.91 0.69 2.29
CA ASP A 7 3.34 0.43 2.43
C ASP A 7 4.03 0.42 1.06
N ILE A 8 3.46 -0.27 0.09
CA ILE A 8 4.02 -0.34 -1.27
C ILE A 8 3.99 1.03 -1.94
N LEU A 9 2.88 1.75 -1.83
CA LEU A 9 2.79 3.09 -2.41
C LEU A 9 3.80 4.04 -1.76
N SER A 10 3.98 3.95 -0.44
CA SER A 10 4.96 4.76 0.28
C SER A 10 6.39 4.49 -0.18
N TYR A 11 6.77 3.21 -0.33
CA TYR A 11 8.11 2.85 -0.85
C TYR A 11 8.31 3.32 -2.29
N ALA A 12 7.27 3.25 -3.10
CA ALA A 12 7.33 3.70 -4.49
C ALA A 12 7.54 5.21 -4.61
N LEU A 13 7.08 5.98 -3.63
CA LEU A 13 7.16 7.44 -3.63
C LEU A 13 8.33 7.98 -2.77
N TYR A 14 9.10 7.11 -2.14
CA TYR A 14 10.23 7.50 -1.30
C TYR A 14 11.51 6.81 -1.78
N ASP A 15 12.30 7.52 -2.56
CA ASP A 15 13.48 6.99 -3.27
C ASP A 15 14.64 6.60 -2.36
N GLU A 16 14.66 7.04 -1.11
CA GLU A 16 15.67 6.64 -0.13
C GLU A 16 15.39 5.28 0.50
N SER A 17 14.19 4.73 0.31
CA SER A 17 13.85 3.41 0.85
C SER A 17 14.60 2.29 0.10
N PRO A 18 15.15 1.29 0.80
CA PRO A 18 15.72 0.11 0.14
C PRO A 18 14.70 -0.68 -0.66
N ALA A 19 13.42 -0.52 -0.39
CA ALA A 19 12.32 -1.16 -1.13
C ALA A 19 11.93 -0.39 -2.40
N HIS A 20 12.40 0.86 -2.56
CA HIS A 20 11.96 1.74 -3.64
C HIS A 20 12.03 1.11 -5.04
N PRO A 21 13.15 0.50 -5.48
CA PRO A 21 13.22 -0.03 -6.85
C PRO A 21 12.15 -1.09 -7.16
N TYR A 22 11.82 -1.89 -6.17
CA TYR A 22 10.84 -2.98 -6.31
C TYR A 22 9.41 -2.47 -6.30
N ALA A 23 9.11 -1.54 -5.41
CA ALA A 23 7.79 -0.91 -5.32
C ALA A 23 7.53 0.00 -6.53
N TRP A 24 8.54 0.73 -6.98
CA TRP A 24 8.45 1.58 -8.17
C TRP A 24 8.08 0.78 -9.41
N LYS A 25 8.63 -0.41 -9.60
CA LYS A 25 8.29 -1.27 -10.74
C LYS A 25 6.79 -1.60 -10.78
N VAL A 26 6.19 -1.84 -9.61
CA VAL A 26 4.76 -2.10 -9.52
C VAL A 26 3.96 -0.87 -9.91
N LEU A 27 4.31 0.28 -9.34
CA LEU A 27 3.62 1.55 -9.62
C LEU A 27 3.78 1.95 -11.09
N GLU A 28 4.97 1.84 -11.63
CA GLU A 28 5.25 2.15 -13.03
C GLU A 28 4.37 1.37 -13.99
N LYS A 29 4.19 0.08 -13.77
CA LYS A 29 3.30 -0.75 -14.59
C LYS A 29 1.85 -0.25 -14.54
N GLY A 30 1.42 0.21 -13.38
CA GLY A 30 0.10 0.82 -13.24
C GLY A 30 -0.02 2.14 -13.98
N LEU A 31 0.99 3.01 -13.86
CA LEU A 31 1.02 4.31 -14.52
C LEU A 31 1.09 4.18 -16.05
N LEU A 32 1.81 3.17 -16.54
CA LEU A 32 1.89 2.85 -17.99
C LEU A 32 0.67 2.06 -18.49
N ARG A 33 -0.26 1.75 -17.59
CA ARG A 33 -1.49 0.98 -17.87
C ARG A 33 -1.22 -0.42 -18.44
N GLU A 34 -0.10 -1.00 -18.09
CA GLU A 34 0.22 -2.40 -18.38
C GLU A 34 -0.57 -3.34 -17.46
N VAL A 35 -0.88 -2.86 -16.26
CA VAL A 35 -1.78 -3.52 -15.29
C VAL A 35 -2.78 -2.49 -14.78
N GLU A 36 -3.97 -2.96 -14.43
CA GLU A 36 -4.98 -2.12 -13.80
C GLU A 36 -4.72 -2.07 -12.29
N LEU A 37 -4.30 -0.89 -11.81
CA LEU A 37 -3.84 -0.69 -10.45
C LEU A 37 -4.79 0.25 -9.71
N TYR A 38 -5.32 -0.22 -8.57
CA TYR A 38 -6.30 0.46 -7.76
C TYR A 38 -5.70 0.96 -6.46
N VAL A 39 -6.19 2.09 -5.98
CA VAL A 39 -5.92 2.61 -4.64
C VAL A 39 -7.22 3.10 -4.01
N THR A 40 -7.29 3.07 -2.68
CA THR A 40 -8.44 3.63 -1.95
C THR A 40 -8.09 5.00 -1.39
N TYR A 41 -9.11 5.76 -0.99
CA TYR A 41 -8.92 7.03 -0.26
C TYR A 41 -8.13 6.81 1.03
N THR A 42 -8.42 5.73 1.74
CA THR A 42 -7.70 5.38 2.98
C THR A 42 -6.23 5.12 2.71
N THR A 43 -5.90 4.38 1.65
CA THR A 43 -4.51 4.12 1.24
C THR A 43 -3.78 5.42 0.91
N ILE A 44 -4.43 6.33 0.20
CA ILE A 44 -3.85 7.64 -0.15
C ILE A 44 -3.54 8.43 1.13
N LEU A 45 -4.47 8.48 2.07
CA LEU A 45 -4.30 9.19 3.34
C LEU A 45 -3.17 8.58 4.17
N GLU A 46 -3.16 7.27 4.33
CA GLU A 46 -2.10 6.56 5.06
C GLU A 46 -0.73 6.79 4.43
N THR A 47 -0.64 6.73 3.11
CA THR A 47 0.61 7.01 2.37
C THR A 47 1.09 8.42 2.63
N CYS A 48 0.21 9.41 2.53
CA CYS A 48 0.55 10.80 2.82
C CYS A 48 1.07 10.97 4.25
N ASN A 49 0.40 10.35 5.21
CA ASN A 49 0.79 10.43 6.62
C ASN A 49 2.16 9.79 6.87
N VAL A 50 2.42 8.63 6.28
CA VAL A 50 3.72 7.95 6.41
C VAL A 50 4.82 8.81 5.81
N LEU A 51 4.62 9.33 4.61
CA LEU A 51 5.63 10.14 3.93
C LEU A 51 5.89 11.46 4.67
N TYR A 52 4.85 12.12 5.12
CA TYR A 52 4.98 13.42 5.78
C TYR A 52 5.52 13.31 7.21
N TRP A 53 4.93 12.43 8.04
CA TRP A 53 5.25 12.35 9.46
C TRP A 53 6.41 11.41 9.78
N PHE A 54 6.48 10.25 9.12
CA PHE A 54 7.50 9.25 9.41
C PHE A 54 8.80 9.52 8.63
N TYR A 55 8.70 9.68 7.32
CA TYR A 55 9.87 9.94 6.46
C TYR A 55 10.23 11.41 6.33
N ARG A 56 9.41 12.30 6.87
CA ARG A 56 9.63 13.74 6.89
C ARG A 56 9.86 14.34 5.51
N VAL A 57 9.08 13.90 4.54
CA VAL A 57 9.08 14.47 3.18
C VAL A 57 8.50 15.87 3.22
N ARG A 58 9.28 16.85 2.80
CA ARG A 58 8.94 18.29 2.87
C ARG A 58 9.29 18.98 1.55
N PRO A 59 8.67 20.10 1.21
CA PRO A 59 7.49 20.66 1.88
C PRO A 59 6.21 19.86 1.56
N LEU A 60 5.18 20.04 2.36
CA LEU A 60 3.88 19.35 2.17
C LEU A 60 3.31 19.59 0.77
N LYS A 61 3.42 20.80 0.27
CA LYS A 61 2.92 21.14 -1.07
C LYS A 61 3.49 20.24 -2.15
N ASN A 62 4.80 19.98 -2.12
CA ASN A 62 5.47 19.14 -3.12
C ASN A 62 5.01 17.67 -2.99
N LEU A 63 4.83 17.22 -1.76
CA LEU A 63 4.29 15.86 -1.50
C LEU A 63 2.88 15.71 -2.05
N LEU A 64 2.01 16.69 -1.81
CA LEU A 64 0.63 16.67 -2.31
C LEU A 64 0.56 16.74 -3.83
N GLU A 65 1.42 17.54 -4.47
CA GLU A 65 1.53 17.59 -5.94
C GLU A 65 1.96 16.23 -6.52
N LYS A 66 2.93 15.58 -5.89
CA LYS A 66 3.42 14.25 -6.28
C LYS A 66 2.32 13.19 -6.14
N LEU A 67 1.57 13.23 -5.03
CA LEU A 67 0.42 12.35 -4.81
C LEU A 67 -0.66 12.57 -5.85
N LYS A 68 -0.98 13.82 -6.15
CA LYS A 68 -1.99 14.17 -7.16
C LYS A 68 -1.63 13.62 -8.53
N LEU A 69 -0.38 13.77 -8.96
CA LEU A 69 0.10 13.24 -10.23
C LEU A 69 0.02 11.70 -10.26
N THR A 70 0.45 11.05 -9.18
CA THR A 70 0.42 9.59 -9.07
C THR A 70 -1.00 9.07 -9.15
N ILE A 71 -1.91 9.64 -8.38
CA ILE A 71 -3.31 9.24 -8.32
C ILE A 71 -4.00 9.41 -9.67
N SER A 72 -3.65 10.45 -10.44
CA SER A 72 -4.24 10.68 -11.76
C SER A 72 -3.94 9.55 -12.76
N GLY A 73 -2.89 8.78 -12.53
CA GLY A 73 -2.53 7.62 -13.35
C GLY A 73 -3.06 6.28 -12.82
N LEU A 74 -3.79 6.28 -11.71
CA LEU A 74 -4.33 5.07 -11.07
C LEU A 74 -5.85 5.09 -11.05
N SER A 75 -6.44 3.92 -10.77
CA SER A 75 -7.87 3.80 -10.54
C SER A 75 -8.17 3.98 -9.05
N VAL A 76 -8.93 5.01 -8.71
CA VAL A 76 -9.28 5.30 -7.30
C VAL A 76 -10.66 4.75 -7.00
N VAL A 77 -10.79 3.99 -5.92
CA VAL A 77 -12.06 3.39 -5.48
C VAL A 77 -12.36 3.80 -4.04
N GLY A 78 -13.65 3.82 -3.70
CA GLY A 78 -14.09 4.11 -2.34
C GLY A 78 -13.76 2.97 -1.39
N THR A 79 -13.40 3.32 -0.16
CA THR A 79 -13.08 2.35 0.89
C THR A 79 -14.38 1.69 1.40
N SER A 80 -14.39 0.37 1.50
CA SER A 80 -15.53 -0.37 2.03
C SER A 80 -15.58 -0.33 3.55
N LEU A 81 -16.70 0.13 4.10
CA LEU A 81 -16.95 0.15 5.54
C LEU A 81 -17.06 -1.26 6.16
N MET A 82 -17.29 -2.28 5.34
CA MET A 82 -17.28 -3.68 5.79
C MET A 82 -15.92 -4.11 6.35
N GLY A 83 -14.88 -3.33 6.08
CA GLY A 83 -13.55 -3.52 6.67
C GLY A 83 -13.54 -3.48 8.19
N VAL A 84 -14.46 -2.75 8.82
CA VAL A 84 -14.61 -2.75 10.29
C VAL A 84 -14.92 -4.16 10.79
N ASN A 85 -15.84 -4.85 10.12
CA ASN A 85 -16.22 -6.22 10.47
C ASN A 85 -15.07 -7.21 10.28
N ILE A 86 -14.31 -7.06 9.20
CA ILE A 86 -13.15 -7.90 8.93
C ILE A 86 -12.08 -7.69 10.01
N SER A 87 -11.80 -6.45 10.37
CA SER A 87 -10.84 -6.13 11.43
C SER A 87 -11.25 -6.71 12.78
N LEU A 88 -12.54 -6.65 13.11
CA LEU A 88 -13.09 -7.26 14.33
C LEU A 88 -12.96 -8.78 14.32
N THR A 89 -13.32 -9.41 13.21
CA THR A 89 -13.29 -10.88 13.07
C THR A 89 -11.87 -11.43 13.10
N GLU A 90 -10.96 -10.79 12.36
CA GLU A 90 -9.60 -11.27 12.17
C GLU A 90 -8.61 -10.69 13.19
N ASN A 91 -9.03 -9.71 13.98
CA ASN A 91 -8.18 -9.00 14.94
C ASN A 91 -6.94 -8.39 14.27
N ILE A 92 -7.17 -7.62 13.22
CA ILE A 92 -6.13 -6.94 12.45
C ILE A 92 -6.38 -5.42 12.44
N PRO A 93 -5.35 -4.60 12.17
CA PRO A 93 -5.52 -3.16 12.07
C PRO A 93 -6.62 -2.77 11.09
N LEU A 94 -7.29 -1.65 11.38
CA LEU A 94 -8.43 -1.20 10.59
C LEU A 94 -8.09 -0.95 9.11
N GLY A 95 -6.91 -0.39 8.84
CA GLY A 95 -6.44 -0.17 7.48
C GLY A 95 -6.37 -1.46 6.67
N ASP A 96 -5.93 -2.55 7.30
CA ASP A 96 -5.85 -3.88 6.66
C ASP A 96 -7.24 -4.44 6.40
N GLY A 97 -8.16 -4.29 7.36
CA GLY A 97 -9.55 -4.70 7.19
C GLY A 97 -10.23 -3.94 6.05
N PHE A 98 -10.03 -2.64 5.97
CA PHE A 98 -10.54 -1.82 4.87
C PHE A 98 -10.01 -2.28 3.52
N LEU A 99 -8.73 -2.60 3.43
CA LEU A 99 -8.11 -3.03 2.18
C LEU A 99 -8.70 -4.36 1.69
N ILE A 100 -8.81 -5.34 2.58
CA ILE A 100 -9.41 -6.65 2.26
C ILE A 100 -10.86 -6.48 1.82
N ALA A 101 -11.67 -5.74 2.58
CA ALA A 101 -13.08 -5.53 2.27
C ALA A 101 -13.27 -4.82 0.93
N THR A 102 -12.45 -3.81 0.65
CA THR A 102 -12.53 -3.06 -0.60
C THR A 102 -12.16 -3.92 -1.80
N ALA A 103 -11.12 -4.76 -1.66
CA ALA A 103 -10.76 -5.72 -2.71
C ALA A 103 -11.93 -6.68 -3.02
N LEU A 104 -12.61 -7.18 -1.99
CA LEU A 104 -13.76 -8.06 -2.14
C LEU A 104 -14.94 -7.34 -2.81
N GLU A 105 -15.27 -6.14 -2.34
CA GLU A 105 -16.41 -5.37 -2.85
C GLU A 105 -16.24 -5.03 -4.34
N HIS A 106 -15.03 -4.67 -4.75
CA HIS A 106 -14.73 -4.30 -6.12
C HIS A 106 -14.24 -5.47 -6.98
N ARG A 107 -14.24 -6.67 -6.42
CA ARG A 107 -13.80 -7.90 -7.11
C ARG A 107 -12.38 -7.79 -7.67
N ILE A 108 -11.50 -7.16 -6.90
CA ILE A 108 -10.08 -7.07 -7.23
C ILE A 108 -9.38 -8.28 -6.61
N PRO A 109 -8.85 -9.20 -7.41
CA PRO A 109 -8.39 -10.49 -6.88
C PRO A 109 -7.03 -10.45 -6.18
N ILE A 110 -6.23 -9.41 -6.42
CA ILE A 110 -4.83 -9.36 -5.99
C ILE A 110 -4.59 -8.11 -5.14
N ILE A 111 -4.04 -8.31 -3.93
CA ILE A 111 -3.53 -7.23 -3.07
C ILE A 111 -2.01 -7.23 -3.15
N VAL A 112 -1.41 -6.07 -3.40
CA VAL A 112 0.05 -5.89 -3.39
C VAL A 112 0.44 -5.26 -2.06
N SER A 113 1.13 -6.01 -1.20
CA SER A 113 1.43 -5.62 0.18
C SER A 113 2.66 -6.34 0.71
N ASN A 114 3.36 -5.68 1.63
CA ASN A 114 4.42 -6.29 2.44
C ASN A 114 3.94 -6.57 3.87
N ASP A 115 2.69 -6.29 4.19
CA ASP A 115 2.15 -6.41 5.54
C ASP A 115 1.87 -7.90 5.88
N PRO A 116 2.43 -8.41 7.00
CA PRO A 116 2.19 -9.79 7.41
C PRO A 116 0.72 -10.08 7.78
N HIS A 117 -0.05 -9.09 8.25
CA HIS A 117 -1.48 -9.27 8.53
C HIS A 117 -2.26 -9.53 7.24
N ILE A 118 -1.96 -8.79 6.19
CA ILE A 118 -2.56 -8.99 4.87
C ILE A 118 -2.18 -10.38 4.33
N ALA A 119 -0.89 -10.72 4.37
CA ALA A 119 -0.40 -12.02 3.88
C ALA A 119 -1.07 -13.19 4.60
N SER A 120 -1.32 -13.05 5.91
CA SER A 120 -1.92 -14.10 6.73
C SER A 120 -3.44 -14.21 6.55
N LYS A 121 -4.16 -13.10 6.39
CA LYS A 121 -5.62 -13.06 6.48
C LYS A 121 -6.34 -12.96 5.14
N ALA A 122 -5.79 -12.24 4.17
CA ALA A 122 -6.45 -12.04 2.88
C ALA A 122 -6.72 -13.34 2.12
N PRO A 123 -5.82 -14.36 2.14
CA PRO A 123 -6.10 -15.62 1.45
C PRO A 123 -7.35 -16.35 1.95
N LYS A 124 -7.74 -16.19 3.21
CA LYS A 124 -8.97 -16.76 3.76
C LYS A 124 -10.22 -16.29 3.02
N TYR A 125 -10.15 -15.12 2.40
CA TYR A 125 -11.25 -14.50 1.66
C TYR A 125 -11.13 -14.75 0.15
N GLY A 126 -10.23 -15.64 -0.27
CA GLY A 126 -10.01 -15.95 -1.68
C GLY A 126 -9.16 -14.94 -2.43
N LEU A 127 -8.48 -14.05 -1.73
CA LEU A 127 -7.60 -13.04 -2.32
C LEU A 127 -6.16 -13.58 -2.46
N ILE A 128 -5.48 -13.12 -3.52
CA ILE A 128 -4.07 -13.39 -3.73
C ILE A 128 -3.27 -12.21 -3.19
N VAL A 129 -2.22 -12.49 -2.44
CA VAL A 129 -1.31 -11.46 -1.94
C VAL A 129 0.02 -11.55 -2.68
N GLU A 130 0.41 -10.48 -3.35
CA GLU A 130 1.71 -10.35 -3.99
C GLU A 130 2.59 -9.42 -3.15
N ASN A 131 3.78 -9.89 -2.80
CA ASN A 131 4.79 -9.05 -2.17
C ASN A 131 5.94 -8.86 -3.15
N PRO A 132 6.13 -7.64 -3.69
CA PRO A 132 7.17 -7.40 -4.70
C PRO A 132 8.58 -7.36 -4.10
N LEU A 133 8.71 -7.35 -2.77
CA LEU A 133 9.99 -7.18 -2.11
C LEU A 133 10.66 -8.54 -1.90
N PRO A 134 11.93 -8.71 -2.35
CA PRO A 134 12.70 -9.90 -2.03
C PRO A 134 12.93 -10.03 -0.52
N LYS A 135 13.08 -11.25 -0.05
CA LYS A 135 13.32 -11.54 1.38
C LYS A 135 14.45 -10.69 1.96
N LYS A 136 15.55 -10.54 1.23
CA LYS A 136 16.71 -9.72 1.61
C LYS A 136 16.32 -8.27 1.88
N ILE A 137 15.45 -7.71 1.04
CA ILE A 137 14.98 -6.33 1.19
C ILE A 137 14.03 -6.21 2.38
N ARG A 138 13.16 -7.19 2.60
CA ARG A 138 12.25 -7.22 3.77
C ARG A 138 13.04 -7.23 5.09
N GLU A 139 14.11 -7.98 5.15
CA GLU A 139 15.01 -8.01 6.30
C GLU A 139 15.71 -6.66 6.52
N LYS A 140 16.17 -6.02 5.44
CA LYS A 140 16.74 -4.66 5.50
C LYS A 140 15.77 -3.63 6.02
N LEU A 141 14.52 -3.68 5.58
CA LEU A 141 13.46 -2.76 6.01
C LEU A 141 13.20 -2.87 7.51
N SER A 142 13.18 -4.06 8.05
CA SER A 142 12.99 -4.29 9.47
C SER A 142 14.09 -3.58 10.29
N LYS A 143 15.34 -3.69 9.89
CA LYS A 143 16.48 -3.03 10.54
C LYS A 143 16.46 -1.51 10.32
N TRP A 144 16.15 -1.07 9.11
CA TRP A 144 16.11 0.34 8.74
C TRP A 144 15.00 1.09 9.48
N GLY A 145 13.82 0.47 9.61
CA GLY A 145 12.73 1.03 10.40
C GLY A 145 13.07 1.20 11.87
N ARG A 146 13.76 0.23 12.47
CA ARG A 146 14.23 0.33 13.85
C ARG A 146 15.23 1.47 14.03
N SER A 147 16.17 1.62 13.11
CA SER A 147 17.17 2.71 13.15
C SER A 147 16.50 4.08 13.08
N ARG A 148 15.44 4.24 12.31
CA ARG A 148 14.71 5.51 12.21
C ARG A 148 13.80 5.79 13.40
N ALA A 149 13.30 4.77 14.06
CA ALA A 149 12.48 4.91 15.26
C ALA A 149 13.29 5.35 16.48
N GLU A 150 14.59 5.09 16.48
CA GLU A 150 15.53 5.54 17.50
C GLU A 150 15.98 6.97 17.20
#